data_ea1d8033fa16c3420f428c5d349dcbdf
#
_entry.id   ea1d8033fa16c3420f428c5d349dcbdf
#
_cell.length_a   1.000
_cell.length_b   1.000
_cell.length_c   1.000
_cell.angle_alpha   90.00
_cell.angle_beta   90.00
_cell.angle_gamma   90.00
#
_symmetry.space_group_name_H-M   'P 1'
#
loop_
_entity.id
_entity.type
_entity.pdbx_description
1 polymer ?
#
loop_
_entity_poly.entity_id
_entity_poly.type
_entity_poly.pdbx_seq_one_letter_code
_entity_poly.pdbx_strand_id
1 'polypeptide(L)'
;EDKIVKEIDFLSIFKDKIQPITLKTNDNFQATALFDRLVITDIHIGMDVNKDGYALYDGEWNEKVLFGRLQEVVKHTIQNKKSDLLVIQDLGDYVDGWDGETTRGGHKLPQNMDNQEMFDVGLKFKIALVDNLIPHFEKIQFVNICNDNHAGSFGYIVNSAFKAYIELKYPNNIEVVNQRKFIDH
;
A
#
# COMPACT_ATOMS: atom_id res chain seq x y z
N GLU A 1 35.37 1.97 -24.08
CA GLU A 1 34.67 2.95 -23.19
C GLU A 1 33.54 2.21 -22.50
N ASP A 2 33.86 1.67 -21.30
CA ASP A 2 32.89 0.97 -20.45
C ASP A 2 31.90 2.01 -19.89
N LYS A 3 30.68 2.01 -20.42
CA LYS A 3 29.56 2.68 -19.76
C LYS A 3 29.26 1.93 -18.47
N ILE A 4 29.76 2.46 -17.36
CA ILE A 4 29.30 2.08 -16.04
C ILE A 4 27.81 2.48 -15.99
N VAL A 5 26.93 1.50 -16.16
CA VAL A 5 25.53 1.64 -15.80
C VAL A 5 25.53 1.80 -14.29
N LYS A 6 25.33 3.03 -13.81
CA LYS A 6 25.08 3.27 -12.39
C LYS A 6 23.81 2.50 -12.05
N GLU A 7 23.96 1.43 -11.29
CA GLU A 7 22.85 0.75 -10.65
C GLU A 7 22.08 1.82 -9.88
N ILE A 8 20.85 2.10 -10.31
CA ILE A 8 19.95 3.00 -9.59
C ILE A 8 19.60 2.22 -8.33
N ASP A 9 20.19 2.60 -7.21
CA ASP A 9 19.79 2.05 -5.91
C ASP A 9 18.38 2.54 -5.57
N PHE A 10 17.41 1.79 -6.10
CA PHE A 10 15.99 2.02 -5.83
C PHE A 10 15.70 2.08 -4.33
N LEU A 11 16.46 1.37 -3.52
CA LEU A 11 16.31 1.35 -2.07
C LEU A 11 16.75 2.68 -1.43
N SER A 12 17.73 3.39 -2.01
CA SER A 12 18.20 4.66 -1.45
C SER A 12 17.17 5.77 -1.58
N ILE A 13 16.33 5.72 -2.61
CA ILE A 13 15.25 6.71 -2.83
C ILE A 13 14.20 6.65 -1.71
N PHE A 14 14.03 5.48 -1.09
CA PHE A 14 13.00 5.25 -0.07
C PHE A 14 13.53 5.30 1.37
N LYS A 15 14.85 5.08 1.58
CA LYS A 15 15.45 4.98 2.93
C LYS A 15 15.27 6.21 3.81
N ASP A 16 15.26 7.40 3.22
CA ASP A 16 15.29 8.65 4.00
C ASP A 16 13.88 9.17 4.37
N LYS A 17 12.82 8.55 3.86
CA LYS A 17 11.43 9.03 4.05
C LYS A 17 10.58 8.17 4.97
N ILE A 18 11.03 6.95 5.27
CA ILE A 18 10.27 6.00 6.10
C ILE A 18 11.06 5.74 7.36
N GLN A 19 10.60 6.30 8.49
CA GLN A 19 11.18 5.99 9.79
C GLN A 19 10.60 4.65 10.28
N PRO A 20 11.46 3.67 10.65
CA PRO A 20 10.98 2.42 11.22
C PRO A 20 10.21 2.67 12.52
N ILE A 21 9.05 2.05 12.64
CA ILE A 21 8.30 2.04 13.88
C ILE A 21 8.91 0.98 14.79
N THR A 22 9.66 1.43 15.80
CA THR A 22 10.26 0.51 16.78
C THR A 22 9.25 0.23 17.89
N LEU A 23 8.61 -0.93 17.82
CA LEU A 23 7.83 -1.48 18.93
C LEU A 23 8.60 -2.65 19.52
N LYS A 24 8.51 -2.83 20.84
CA LYS A 24 9.13 -3.98 21.52
C LYS A 24 8.48 -5.27 20.99
N THR A 25 9.29 -6.18 20.49
CA THR A 25 8.86 -7.55 20.22
C THR A 25 8.57 -8.27 21.53
N ASN A 26 7.53 -9.07 21.55
CA ASN A 26 7.24 -9.93 22.69
C ASN A 26 7.92 -11.29 22.45
N ASP A 27 9.08 -11.49 23.04
CA ASP A 27 9.88 -12.71 22.85
C ASP A 27 9.18 -14.00 23.34
N ASN A 28 8.06 -13.87 24.06
CA ASN A 28 7.25 -14.98 24.53
C ASN A 28 5.88 -15.06 23.83
N PHE A 29 5.77 -14.50 22.62
CA PHE A 29 4.53 -14.54 21.86
C PHE A 29 4.12 -15.99 21.54
N GLN A 30 2.87 -16.33 21.84
CA GLN A 30 2.25 -17.58 21.44
C GLN A 30 1.02 -17.28 20.57
N ALA A 31 0.99 -17.84 19.37
CA ALA A 31 -0.12 -17.64 18.46
C ALA A 31 -1.42 -18.21 19.03
N THR A 32 -2.47 -17.39 19.03
CA THR A 32 -3.82 -17.75 19.48
C THR A 32 -4.83 -17.79 18.35
N ALA A 33 -4.40 -17.47 17.13
CA ALA A 33 -5.18 -17.50 15.89
C ALA A 33 -4.39 -18.14 14.76
N LEU A 34 -5.07 -18.65 13.73
CA LEU A 34 -4.43 -19.21 12.53
C LEU A 34 -3.75 -18.14 11.69
N PHE A 35 -4.35 -16.96 11.59
CA PHE A 35 -3.80 -15.79 10.93
C PHE A 35 -4.46 -14.52 11.49
N ASP A 36 -3.75 -13.42 11.38
CA ASP A 36 -4.32 -12.09 11.55
C ASP A 36 -4.72 -11.53 10.18
N ARG A 37 -5.72 -10.66 10.16
CA ARG A 37 -6.19 -10.03 8.92
C ARG A 37 -6.16 -8.51 9.05
N LEU A 38 -5.53 -7.86 8.08
CA LEU A 38 -5.60 -6.43 7.86
C LEU A 38 -6.29 -6.17 6.52
N VAL A 39 -7.39 -5.44 6.55
CA VAL A 39 -8.10 -5.02 5.33
C VAL A 39 -7.85 -3.55 5.11
N ILE A 40 -7.44 -3.21 3.90
CA ILE A 40 -7.33 -1.83 3.40
C ILE A 40 -8.23 -1.72 2.17
N THR A 41 -8.92 -0.61 2.04
CA THR A 41 -9.82 -0.33 0.92
C THR A 41 -10.04 1.17 0.80
N ASP A 42 -10.41 1.64 -0.38
CA ASP A 42 -10.85 3.03 -0.61
C ASP A 42 -9.83 4.07 -0.09
N ILE A 43 -8.55 3.83 -0.34
CA ILE A 43 -7.49 4.77 0.10
C ILE A 43 -7.51 6.02 -0.77
N HIS A 44 -7.87 5.90 -2.04
CA HIS A 44 -8.00 7.01 -2.98
C HIS A 44 -6.78 7.96 -2.95
N ILE A 45 -5.58 7.40 -3.14
CA ILE A 45 -4.36 8.21 -3.22
C ILE A 45 -4.48 9.17 -4.39
N GLY A 46 -4.32 10.45 -4.13
CA GLY A 46 -4.48 11.52 -5.12
C GLY A 46 -5.82 12.25 -5.08
N MET A 47 -6.81 11.77 -4.29
CA MET A 47 -8.10 12.44 -4.15
C MET A 47 -7.94 13.83 -3.54
N ASP A 48 -8.60 14.82 -4.12
CA ASP A 48 -8.73 16.16 -3.54
C ASP A 48 -10.07 16.30 -2.82
N VAL A 49 -10.05 16.28 -1.50
CA VAL A 49 -11.25 16.40 -0.66
C VAL A 49 -11.71 17.82 -0.45
N ASN A 50 -10.87 18.82 -0.80
CA ASN A 50 -11.16 20.24 -0.56
C ASN A 50 -11.72 20.95 -1.79
N LYS A 51 -11.69 20.30 -2.94
CA LYS A 51 -12.08 20.94 -4.19
C LYS A 51 -13.60 21.14 -4.22
N ASP A 52 -13.98 22.39 -4.42
CA ASP A 52 -15.38 22.82 -4.64
C ASP A 52 -16.35 22.69 -3.43
N GLY A 53 -15.85 22.40 -2.23
CA GLY A 53 -16.67 22.37 -1.00
C GLY A 53 -17.72 21.25 -0.96
N TYR A 54 -17.60 20.22 -1.80
CA TYR A 54 -18.50 19.06 -1.84
C TYR A 54 -18.04 17.88 -1.00
N ALA A 55 -16.90 18.00 -0.32
CA ALA A 55 -16.43 16.95 0.57
C ALA A 55 -17.39 16.81 1.78
N LEU A 56 -17.81 15.58 2.05
CA LEU A 56 -18.59 15.23 3.25
C LEU A 56 -17.78 15.41 4.54
N TYR A 57 -16.47 15.55 4.42
CA TYR A 57 -15.51 15.67 5.52
C TYR A 57 -14.66 16.93 5.30
N ASP A 58 -14.59 17.77 6.32
CA ASP A 58 -13.56 18.81 6.39
C ASP A 58 -12.22 18.15 6.68
N GLY A 59 -11.25 18.36 5.81
CA GLY A 59 -9.93 17.81 6.03
C GLY A 59 -9.02 17.88 4.82
N GLU A 60 -7.80 17.46 5.02
CA GLU A 60 -6.82 17.30 3.95
C GLU A 60 -6.62 15.81 3.69
N TRP A 61 -6.48 15.43 2.43
CA TRP A 61 -6.02 14.11 2.02
C TRP A 61 -4.79 14.28 1.15
N ASN A 62 -3.64 14.06 1.72
CA ASN A 62 -2.34 14.25 1.09
C ASN A 62 -1.32 13.23 1.63
N GLU A 63 -0.13 13.20 1.05
CA GLU A 63 0.93 12.25 1.44
C GLU A 63 1.20 12.27 2.95
N LYS A 64 1.26 13.44 3.58
CA LYS A 64 1.53 13.57 5.02
C LYS A 64 0.44 12.91 5.88
N VAL A 65 -0.81 13.17 5.56
CA VAL A 65 -1.96 12.58 6.27
C VAL A 65 -1.98 11.08 6.06
N LEU A 66 -1.74 10.63 4.82
CA LEU A 66 -1.72 9.22 4.44
C LEU A 66 -0.68 8.44 5.25
N PHE A 67 0.56 8.94 5.32
CA PHE A 67 1.61 8.27 6.09
C PHE A 67 1.40 8.38 7.60
N GLY A 68 0.75 9.43 8.10
CA GLY A 68 0.28 9.50 9.48
C GLY A 68 -0.72 8.38 9.81
N ARG A 69 -1.71 8.15 8.94
CA ARG A 69 -2.66 7.03 9.08
C ARG A 69 -1.99 5.67 8.96
N LEU A 70 -1.02 5.53 8.06
CA LEU A 70 -0.22 4.32 7.96
C LEU A 70 0.44 3.95 9.29
N GLN A 71 1.04 4.92 9.98
CA GLN A 71 1.68 4.68 11.29
C GLN A 71 0.68 4.19 12.33
N GLU A 72 -0.53 4.77 12.36
CA GLU A 72 -1.61 4.32 13.25
C GLU A 72 -2.03 2.89 12.95
N VAL A 73 -2.22 2.55 11.67
CA VAL A 73 -2.59 1.20 11.21
C VAL A 73 -1.52 0.18 11.59
N VAL A 74 -0.26 0.47 11.31
CA VAL A 74 0.87 -0.42 11.67
C VAL A 74 0.92 -0.65 13.18
N LYS A 75 0.89 0.42 13.96
CA LYS A 75 0.90 0.34 15.42
C LYS A 75 -0.25 -0.52 15.94
N HIS A 76 -1.47 -0.28 15.45
CA HIS A 76 -2.65 -1.04 15.87
C HIS A 76 -2.56 -2.51 15.47
N THR A 77 -2.06 -2.81 14.27
CA THR A 77 -1.88 -4.18 13.79
C THR A 77 -0.91 -4.95 14.69
N ILE A 78 0.23 -4.35 15.03
CA ILE A 78 1.23 -4.99 15.90
C ILE A 78 0.70 -5.17 17.34
N GLN A 79 0.00 -4.17 17.87
CA GLN A 79 -0.55 -4.24 19.24
C GLN A 79 -1.64 -5.32 19.40
N ASN A 80 -2.36 -5.63 18.32
CA ASN A 80 -3.44 -6.62 18.33
C ASN A 80 -3.03 -7.97 17.70
N LYS A 81 -1.75 -8.19 17.47
CA LYS A 81 -1.22 -9.44 16.90
C LYS A 81 -1.68 -10.66 17.70
N LYS A 82 -2.18 -11.68 16.99
CA LYS A 82 -2.61 -12.98 17.54
C LYS A 82 -2.02 -14.16 16.78
N SER A 83 -1.38 -13.92 15.64
CA SER A 83 -0.78 -14.93 14.78
C SER A 83 0.59 -14.49 14.26
N ASP A 84 1.42 -15.44 13.84
CA ASP A 84 2.67 -15.17 13.14
C ASP A 84 2.47 -15.04 11.62
N LEU A 85 1.26 -15.37 11.11
CA LEU A 85 0.82 -15.12 9.75
C LEU A 85 -0.11 -13.92 9.70
N LEU A 86 0.26 -12.91 8.90
CA LEU A 86 -0.59 -11.77 8.59
C LEU A 86 -1.10 -11.86 7.15
N VAL A 87 -2.40 -11.77 6.95
CA VAL A 87 -3.03 -11.62 5.64
C VAL A 87 -3.46 -10.17 5.46
N ILE A 88 -2.84 -9.47 4.53
CA ILE A 88 -3.22 -8.11 4.15
C ILE A 88 -4.06 -8.20 2.87
N GLN A 89 -5.23 -7.59 2.88
CA GLN A 89 -6.15 -7.56 1.74
C GLN A 89 -6.41 -6.12 1.32
N ASP A 90 -5.95 -5.75 0.12
CA ASP A 90 -6.32 -4.51 -0.55
C ASP A 90 -7.53 -4.79 -1.46
N LEU A 91 -8.67 -4.23 -1.10
CA LEU A 91 -9.94 -4.49 -1.78
C LEU A 91 -10.21 -3.54 -2.96
N GLY A 92 -9.24 -2.71 -3.33
CA GLY A 92 -9.33 -1.80 -4.47
C GLY A 92 -9.59 -0.35 -4.08
N ASP A 93 -9.83 0.47 -5.10
CA ASP A 93 -9.91 1.93 -5.02
C ASP A 93 -8.72 2.54 -4.27
N TYR A 94 -7.54 1.95 -4.58
CA TYR A 94 -6.28 2.27 -3.91
C TYR A 94 -5.72 3.63 -4.36
N VAL A 95 -5.73 3.90 -5.67
CA VAL A 95 -5.41 5.20 -6.26
C VAL A 95 -6.65 5.80 -6.93
N ASP A 96 -6.73 7.12 -6.96
CA ASP A 96 -7.97 7.84 -7.29
C ASP A 96 -8.17 8.07 -8.80
N GLY A 97 -8.07 7.01 -9.59
CA GLY A 97 -8.35 7.06 -11.02
C GLY A 97 -7.12 7.28 -11.89
N TRP A 98 -7.33 7.77 -13.10
CA TRP A 98 -6.33 8.08 -14.12
C TRP A 98 -6.68 9.38 -14.82
N ASP A 99 -5.73 10.32 -14.93
CA ASP A 99 -5.93 11.63 -15.60
C ASP A 99 -7.18 12.40 -15.12
N GLY A 100 -7.50 12.33 -13.83
CA GLY A 100 -8.65 13.02 -13.26
C GLY A 100 -10.00 12.37 -13.55
N GLU A 101 -10.01 11.09 -13.92
CA GLU A 101 -11.24 10.35 -14.23
C GLU A 101 -11.20 8.93 -13.69
N THR A 102 -12.39 8.39 -13.40
CA THR A 102 -12.53 6.95 -13.17
C THR A 102 -12.29 6.19 -14.47
N THR A 103 -11.55 5.10 -14.43
CA THR A 103 -11.30 4.26 -15.63
C THR A 103 -12.56 3.52 -16.08
N ARG A 104 -13.54 3.35 -15.21
CA ARG A 104 -14.84 2.80 -15.54
C ARG A 104 -15.90 3.89 -15.43
N GLY A 105 -16.47 4.28 -16.57
CA GLY A 105 -17.51 5.28 -16.67
C GLY A 105 -17.02 6.72 -16.92
N GLY A 106 -15.73 7.01 -16.81
CA GLY A 106 -15.16 8.33 -17.13
C GLY A 106 -15.70 9.46 -16.24
N HIS A 107 -16.01 9.16 -14.97
CA HIS A 107 -16.44 10.18 -14.04
C HIS A 107 -15.28 11.08 -13.63
N LYS A 108 -15.48 12.39 -13.70
CA LYS A 108 -14.47 13.36 -13.27
C LYS A 108 -14.20 13.25 -11.78
N LEU A 109 -12.91 13.19 -11.43
CA LEU A 109 -12.41 13.13 -10.08
C LEU A 109 -11.54 14.36 -9.80
N PRO A 110 -11.86 15.14 -8.76
CA PRO A 110 -10.91 16.14 -8.28
C PRO A 110 -9.68 15.45 -7.71
N GLN A 111 -8.49 15.77 -8.25
CA GLN A 111 -7.23 15.18 -7.81
C GLN A 111 -6.24 16.27 -7.39
N ASN A 112 -5.45 15.98 -6.36
CA ASN A 112 -4.36 16.80 -5.85
C ASN A 112 -2.97 16.25 -6.18
N MET A 113 -2.91 15.15 -6.92
CA MET A 113 -1.70 14.51 -7.41
C MET A 113 -1.89 14.13 -8.87
N ASP A 114 -0.84 14.20 -9.66
CA ASP A 114 -0.82 13.61 -11.00
C ASP A 114 -0.60 12.08 -10.93
N ASN A 115 -0.64 11.41 -12.10
CA ASN A 115 -0.49 9.95 -12.15
C ASN A 115 0.88 9.47 -11.67
N GLN A 116 1.94 10.26 -11.87
CA GLN A 116 3.29 9.90 -11.43
C GLN A 116 3.39 10.02 -9.91
N GLU A 117 2.88 11.10 -9.34
CA GLU A 117 2.81 11.31 -7.90
C GLU A 117 1.97 10.23 -7.23
N MET A 118 0.80 9.88 -7.78
CA MET A 118 -0.04 8.79 -7.26
C MET A 118 0.68 7.43 -7.31
N PHE A 119 1.43 7.16 -8.39
CA PHE A 119 2.24 5.96 -8.49
C PHE A 119 3.32 5.91 -7.40
N ASP A 120 4.08 6.99 -7.26
CA ASP A 120 5.19 7.07 -6.30
C ASP A 120 4.70 6.96 -4.86
N VAL A 121 3.65 7.71 -4.51
CA VAL A 121 3.06 7.69 -3.17
C VAL A 121 2.44 6.33 -2.88
N GLY A 122 1.73 5.75 -3.85
CA GLY A 122 1.10 4.44 -3.71
C GLY A 122 2.11 3.32 -3.51
N LEU A 123 3.17 3.30 -4.30
CA LEU A 123 4.24 2.32 -4.15
C LEU A 123 4.93 2.46 -2.79
N LYS A 124 5.30 3.70 -2.39
CA LYS A 124 5.92 3.99 -1.09
C LYS A 124 5.05 3.56 0.08
N PHE A 125 3.74 3.80 0.01
CA PHE A 125 2.80 3.44 1.07
C PHE A 125 2.80 1.92 1.32
N LYS A 126 2.66 1.10 0.28
CA LYS A 126 2.67 -0.37 0.42
C LYS A 126 4.01 -0.90 0.91
N ILE A 127 5.11 -0.35 0.40
CA ILE A 127 6.45 -0.70 0.86
C ILE A 127 6.61 -0.36 2.35
N ALA A 128 6.22 0.84 2.77
CA ALA A 128 6.30 1.26 4.16
C ALA A 128 5.44 0.40 5.08
N LEU A 129 4.22 0.05 4.65
CA LEU A 129 3.34 -0.84 5.40
C LEU A 129 4.04 -2.18 5.68
N VAL A 130 4.57 -2.80 4.64
CA VAL A 130 5.21 -4.12 4.77
C VAL A 130 6.54 -4.04 5.52
N ASP A 131 7.39 -3.06 5.22
CA ASP A 131 8.69 -2.89 5.88
C ASP A 131 8.55 -2.70 7.41
N ASN A 132 7.45 -2.08 7.85
CA ASN A 132 7.17 -1.92 9.27
C ASN A 132 6.49 -3.14 9.92
N LEU A 133 5.80 -3.98 9.15
CA LEU A 133 5.10 -5.16 9.68
C LEU A 133 5.96 -6.42 9.67
N ILE A 134 6.85 -6.60 8.68
CA ILE A 134 7.64 -7.84 8.55
C ILE A 134 8.52 -8.18 9.76
N PRO A 135 9.06 -7.23 10.54
CA PRO A 135 9.80 -7.57 11.76
C PRO A 135 8.94 -8.22 12.84
N HIS A 136 7.62 -8.15 12.72
CA HIS A 136 6.67 -8.61 13.74
C HIS A 136 5.89 -9.86 13.32
N PHE A 137 5.99 -10.31 12.07
CA PHE A 137 5.29 -11.49 11.55
C PHE A 137 6.28 -12.39 10.82
N GLU A 138 6.19 -13.70 11.00
CA GLU A 138 7.05 -14.66 10.29
C GLU A 138 6.72 -14.68 8.79
N LYS A 139 5.43 -14.54 8.47
CA LYS A 139 4.94 -14.52 7.09
C LYS A 139 3.87 -13.46 6.89
N ILE A 140 3.90 -12.83 5.73
CA ILE A 140 2.85 -11.94 5.26
C ILE A 140 2.35 -12.45 3.91
N GLN A 141 1.03 -12.57 3.76
CA GLN A 141 0.39 -12.73 2.47
C GLN A 141 -0.31 -11.42 2.11
N PHE A 142 0.07 -10.81 1.00
CA PHE A 142 -0.53 -9.56 0.54
C PHE A 142 -1.36 -9.84 -0.72
N VAL A 143 -2.68 -9.68 -0.61
CA VAL A 143 -3.63 -9.90 -1.71
C VAL A 143 -4.15 -8.55 -2.19
N ASN A 144 -3.89 -8.22 -3.44
CA ASN A 144 -4.37 -7.00 -4.09
C ASN A 144 -5.51 -7.33 -5.06
N ILE A 145 -6.61 -6.61 -4.95
CA ILE A 145 -7.58 -6.53 -6.03
C ILE A 145 -7.09 -5.49 -7.02
N CYS A 146 -6.89 -5.92 -8.25
CA CYS A 146 -6.43 -5.08 -9.34
C CYS A 146 -7.58 -4.89 -10.34
N ASN A 147 -7.63 -3.74 -11.00
CA ASN A 147 -8.64 -3.44 -11.99
C ASN A 147 -10.01 -3.10 -11.37
N ASP A 148 -9.99 -2.29 -10.31
CA ASP A 148 -11.17 -1.66 -9.72
C ASP A 148 -11.79 -0.62 -10.68
N ASN A 149 -12.85 0.05 -10.24
CA ASN A 149 -13.56 1.02 -11.08
C ASN A 149 -12.88 2.40 -11.15
N HIS A 150 -12.07 2.77 -10.15
CA HIS A 150 -11.33 4.03 -10.14
C HIS A 150 -10.07 3.93 -11.00
N ALA A 151 -9.12 3.14 -10.58
CA ALA A 151 -7.80 3.09 -11.19
C ALA A 151 -7.66 2.09 -12.35
N GLY A 152 -8.50 1.07 -12.41
CA GLY A 152 -8.43 0.05 -13.46
C GLY A 152 -7.04 -0.58 -13.58
N SER A 153 -6.47 -0.54 -14.79
CA SER A 153 -5.14 -1.10 -15.06
C SER A 153 -4.00 -0.31 -14.41
N PHE A 154 -4.20 0.94 -14.02
CA PHE A 154 -3.20 1.71 -13.29
C PHE A 154 -2.96 1.12 -11.90
N GLY A 155 -4.01 0.73 -11.19
CA GLY A 155 -3.88 -0.01 -9.93
C GLY A 155 -3.08 -1.31 -10.09
N TYR A 156 -3.27 -2.03 -11.22
CA TYR A 156 -2.47 -3.20 -11.55
C TYR A 156 -0.98 -2.87 -11.74
N ILE A 157 -0.65 -1.74 -12.37
CA ILE A 157 0.74 -1.30 -12.58
C ILE A 157 1.42 -1.03 -11.23
N VAL A 158 0.76 -0.27 -10.33
CA VAL A 158 1.27 0.00 -8.98
C VAL A 158 1.51 -1.31 -8.22
N ASN A 159 0.52 -2.21 -8.22
CA ASN A 159 0.61 -3.49 -7.52
C ASN A 159 1.66 -4.43 -8.12
N SER A 160 1.92 -4.35 -9.42
CA SER A 160 2.97 -5.14 -10.09
C SER A 160 4.37 -4.63 -9.73
N ALA A 161 4.56 -3.32 -9.65
CA ALA A 161 5.81 -2.73 -9.17
C ALA A 161 6.08 -3.09 -7.71
N PHE A 162 5.05 -3.01 -6.86
CA PHE A 162 5.12 -3.45 -5.47
C PHE A 162 5.50 -4.93 -5.36
N LYS A 163 4.85 -5.82 -6.13
CA LYS A 163 5.15 -7.25 -6.15
C LYS A 163 6.60 -7.51 -6.53
N ALA A 164 7.10 -6.88 -7.60
CA ALA A 164 8.49 -7.03 -8.03
C ALA A 164 9.48 -6.61 -6.94
N TYR A 165 9.23 -5.51 -6.23
CA TYR A 165 10.04 -5.07 -5.11
C TYR A 165 10.05 -6.10 -3.98
N ILE A 166 8.89 -6.64 -3.61
CA ILE A 166 8.76 -7.63 -2.54
C ILE A 166 9.49 -8.93 -2.88
N GLU A 167 9.33 -9.44 -4.10
CA GLU A 167 10.00 -10.67 -4.55
C GLU A 167 11.53 -10.55 -4.51
N LEU A 168 12.07 -9.35 -4.71
CA LEU A 168 13.51 -9.08 -4.58
C LEU A 168 13.96 -8.96 -3.12
N LYS A 169 13.18 -8.29 -2.28
CA LYS A 169 13.60 -7.95 -0.91
C LYS A 169 13.25 -9.02 0.11
N TYR A 170 12.09 -9.66 -0.03
CA TYR A 170 11.52 -10.59 0.94
C TYR A 170 11.03 -11.91 0.32
N PRO A 171 11.86 -12.60 -0.50
CA PRO A 171 11.41 -13.73 -1.33
C PRO A 171 10.84 -14.92 -0.54
N ASN A 172 11.20 -15.06 0.74
CA ASN A 172 10.80 -16.19 1.57
C ASN A 172 9.76 -15.86 2.63
N ASN A 173 9.52 -14.57 2.88
CA ASN A 173 8.69 -14.13 4.00
C ASN A 173 7.36 -13.52 3.56
N ILE A 174 7.29 -13.04 2.31
CA ILE A 174 6.11 -12.33 1.81
C ILE A 174 5.68 -12.91 0.48
N GLU A 175 4.41 -13.28 0.39
CA GLU A 175 3.73 -13.65 -0.84
C GLU A 175 2.83 -12.51 -1.30
N VAL A 176 2.96 -12.08 -2.56
CA VAL A 176 2.08 -11.07 -3.15
C VAL A 176 1.24 -11.69 -4.26
N VAL A 177 -0.09 -11.59 -4.10
CA VAL A 177 -1.09 -12.09 -5.05
C VAL A 177 -1.84 -10.91 -5.65
N ASN A 178 -1.69 -10.72 -6.97
CA ASN A 178 -2.43 -9.69 -7.72
C ASN A 178 -3.60 -10.35 -8.45
N GLN A 179 -4.82 -10.09 -7.99
CA GLN A 179 -6.06 -10.64 -8.56
C GLN A 179 -6.73 -9.62 -9.47
N ARG A 180 -7.03 -10.01 -10.70
CA ARG A 180 -7.70 -9.17 -11.70
C ARG A 180 -9.22 -9.24 -11.66
N LYS A 181 -9.78 -10.22 -10.95
CA LYS A 181 -11.23 -10.45 -10.84
C LYS A 181 -11.54 -10.95 -9.44
N PHE A 182 -12.74 -10.65 -8.97
CA PHE A 182 -13.30 -11.37 -7.84
C PHE A 182 -13.41 -12.85 -8.24
N ILE A 183 -12.85 -13.71 -7.41
CA ILE A 183 -13.06 -15.15 -7.54
C ILE A 183 -13.95 -15.51 -6.36
N ASP A 184 -15.21 -15.81 -6.65
CA ASP A 184 -16.07 -16.47 -5.69
C ASP A 184 -15.57 -17.90 -5.53
N HIS A 185 -15.14 -18.25 -4.35
CA HIS A 185 -14.80 -19.61 -3.94
C HIS A 185 -15.82 -20.10 -2.93
#